data_2f1a84f40aace72447e3ab9e7ee7d477
#
_entry.id   2f1a84f40aace72447e3ab9e7ee7d477
#
_cell.length_a   1.000
_cell.length_b   1.000
_cell.length_c   1.000
_cell.angle_alpha   90.00
_cell.angle_beta   90.00
_cell.angle_gamma   90.00
#
_symmetry.space_group_name_H-M   'P 1'
#
loop_
_entity.id
_entity.type
_entity.pdbx_description
1 polymer ?
#
loop_
_entity_poly.entity_id
_entity_poly.type
_entity_poly.pdbx_seq_one_letter_code
_entity_poly.pdbx_strand_id
1 'polypeptide(L)'
;MTTRERNNSGQALLEVALIVPVLAIFIFGIVDYGRAIYDAEVIDNLSGEGSSMASRGTTLANTVTAVLADSDLNMSSLGCVIVSSVSAGANPNTFTIASQAQSAVCNSATSRVGCYPPPSSCGSATVPASIQTILQTSPSSTIYITEVFYNFKPVTPLGAFLGNSNLLPAQLYSVAYY
;
A
#
# COMPACT_ATOMS: atom_id res chain seq x y z
N MET A 1 -22.97 -54.74 -42.10
CA MET A 1 -22.69 -53.28 -41.88
C MET A 1 -22.27 -53.11 -40.42
N THR A 2 -20.97 -53.08 -40.15
CA THR A 2 -20.44 -52.85 -38.79
C THR A 2 -20.33 -51.35 -38.58
N THR A 3 -21.18 -50.75 -37.79
CA THR A 3 -21.08 -49.41 -37.27
C THR A 3 -19.83 -49.27 -36.43
N ARG A 4 -18.81 -48.65 -36.97
CA ARG A 4 -17.57 -48.30 -36.28
C ARG A 4 -17.95 -47.23 -35.23
N GLU A 5 -18.11 -47.63 -33.96
CA GLU A 5 -18.25 -46.67 -32.85
C GLU A 5 -17.01 -45.77 -32.85
N ARG A 6 -17.22 -44.51 -33.23
CA ARG A 6 -16.17 -43.48 -33.12
C ARG A 6 -15.89 -43.27 -31.65
N ASN A 7 -14.72 -43.70 -31.24
CA ASN A 7 -14.21 -43.58 -29.91
C ASN A 7 -13.96 -42.05 -29.59
N ASN A 8 -14.97 -41.35 -29.09
CA ASN A 8 -14.94 -39.91 -28.80
C ASN A 8 -14.12 -39.58 -27.53
N SER A 9 -13.55 -40.59 -26.85
CA SER A 9 -12.78 -40.43 -25.62
C SER A 9 -11.55 -39.51 -25.79
N GLY A 10 -10.90 -39.55 -26.97
CA GLY A 10 -9.77 -38.69 -27.27
C GLY A 10 -10.14 -37.21 -27.45
N GLN A 11 -11.34 -36.95 -28.00
CA GLN A 11 -11.83 -35.58 -28.17
C GLN A 11 -12.17 -34.93 -26.83
N ALA A 12 -12.82 -35.65 -25.92
CA ALA A 12 -13.13 -35.16 -24.59
C ALA A 12 -11.87 -34.85 -23.78
N LEU A 13 -10.81 -35.65 -23.90
CA LEU A 13 -9.51 -35.38 -23.28
C LEU A 13 -8.85 -34.10 -23.81
N LEU A 14 -8.95 -33.84 -25.11
CA LEU A 14 -8.43 -32.61 -25.70
C LEU A 14 -9.19 -31.37 -25.22
N GLU A 15 -10.52 -31.44 -25.10
CA GLU A 15 -11.34 -30.35 -24.59
C GLU A 15 -10.98 -30.01 -23.12
N VAL A 16 -10.84 -31.04 -22.27
CA VAL A 16 -10.43 -30.85 -20.88
C VAL A 16 -9.01 -30.28 -20.79
N ALA A 17 -8.08 -30.77 -21.61
CA ALA A 17 -6.71 -30.28 -21.63
C ALA A 17 -6.59 -28.81 -22.02
N LEU A 18 -7.54 -28.27 -22.79
CA LEU A 18 -7.61 -26.85 -23.14
C LEU A 18 -8.28 -26.00 -22.05
N ILE A 19 -9.32 -26.53 -21.41
CA ILE A 19 -10.09 -25.79 -20.40
C ILE A 19 -9.33 -25.68 -19.08
N VAL A 20 -8.67 -26.75 -18.63
CA VAL A 20 -7.98 -26.79 -17.32
C VAL A 20 -6.94 -25.66 -17.15
N PRO A 21 -6.02 -25.37 -18.11
CA PRO A 21 -5.09 -24.27 -17.95
C PRO A 21 -5.77 -22.90 -17.84
N VAL A 22 -6.85 -22.69 -18.60
CA VAL A 22 -7.62 -21.44 -18.55
C VAL A 22 -8.28 -21.27 -17.18
N LEU A 23 -8.93 -22.32 -16.67
CA LEU A 23 -9.51 -22.29 -15.33
C LEU A 23 -8.45 -22.07 -14.24
N ALA A 24 -7.29 -22.68 -14.37
CA ALA A 24 -6.18 -22.49 -13.41
C ALA A 24 -5.73 -21.02 -13.37
N ILE A 25 -5.60 -20.36 -14.53
CA ILE A 25 -5.26 -18.93 -14.61
C ILE A 25 -6.32 -18.08 -13.90
N PHE A 26 -7.60 -18.36 -14.10
CA PHE A 26 -8.68 -17.63 -13.42
C PHE A 26 -8.63 -17.82 -11.90
N ILE A 27 -8.46 -19.05 -11.43
CA ILE A 27 -8.38 -19.35 -9.99
C ILE A 27 -7.18 -18.62 -9.36
N PHE A 28 -6.02 -18.70 -9.96
CA PHE A 28 -4.82 -18.02 -9.47
C PHE A 28 -5.00 -16.49 -9.48
N GLY A 29 -5.62 -15.94 -10.52
CA GLY A 29 -5.93 -14.52 -10.61
C GLY A 29 -6.85 -14.05 -9.49
N ILE A 30 -7.90 -14.81 -9.18
CA ILE A 30 -8.83 -14.49 -8.08
C ILE A 30 -8.11 -14.53 -6.73
N VAL A 31 -7.24 -15.51 -6.51
CA VAL A 31 -6.48 -15.64 -5.25
C VAL A 31 -5.52 -14.47 -5.06
N ASP A 32 -4.70 -14.15 -6.06
CA ASP A 32 -3.72 -13.05 -5.94
C ASP A 32 -4.40 -11.68 -5.85
N TYR A 33 -5.48 -11.46 -6.63
CA TYR A 33 -6.23 -10.20 -6.57
C TYR A 33 -6.98 -10.04 -5.23
N GLY A 34 -7.59 -11.11 -4.73
CA GLY A 34 -8.23 -11.10 -3.41
C GLY A 34 -7.26 -10.75 -2.29
N ARG A 35 -6.04 -11.28 -2.35
CA ARG A 35 -4.97 -10.91 -1.41
C ARG A 35 -4.53 -9.46 -1.56
N ALA A 36 -4.38 -8.96 -2.78
CA ALA A 36 -4.02 -7.56 -3.00
C ALA A 36 -5.05 -6.60 -2.39
N ILE A 37 -6.35 -6.92 -2.51
CA ILE A 37 -7.42 -6.15 -1.86
C ILE A 37 -7.31 -6.23 -0.34
N TYR A 38 -7.14 -7.43 0.22
CA TYR A 38 -7.00 -7.61 1.66
C TYR A 38 -5.80 -6.84 2.22
N ASP A 39 -4.64 -6.96 1.59
CA ASP A 39 -3.43 -6.24 1.99
C ASP A 39 -3.65 -4.71 1.89
N ALA A 40 -4.40 -4.23 0.88
CA ALA A 40 -4.77 -2.82 0.74
C ALA A 40 -5.66 -2.34 1.89
N GLU A 41 -6.66 -3.12 2.31
CA GLU A 41 -7.51 -2.80 3.46
C GLU A 41 -6.71 -2.74 4.77
N VAL A 42 -5.77 -3.68 4.95
CA VAL A 42 -4.91 -3.68 6.14
C VAL A 42 -4.07 -2.42 6.22
N ILE A 43 -3.39 -2.03 5.13
CA ILE A 43 -2.56 -0.81 5.16
C ILE A 43 -3.39 0.47 5.30
N ASP A 44 -4.64 0.47 4.83
CA ASP A 44 -5.56 1.59 5.01
C ASP A 44 -5.94 1.77 6.48
N ASN A 45 -6.27 0.68 7.15
CA ASN A 45 -6.52 0.68 8.59
C ASN A 45 -5.28 1.12 9.39
N LEU A 46 -4.10 0.60 9.06
CA LEU A 46 -2.84 0.96 9.71
C LEU A 46 -2.50 2.45 9.56
N SER A 47 -2.76 3.03 8.39
CA SER A 47 -2.53 4.47 8.17
C SER A 47 -3.47 5.32 9.04
N GLY A 48 -4.76 4.93 9.12
CA GLY A 48 -5.76 5.59 9.98
C GLY A 48 -5.41 5.51 11.45
N GLU A 49 -5.01 4.33 11.93
CA GLU A 49 -4.61 4.12 13.31
C GLU A 49 -3.36 4.93 13.66
N GLY A 50 -2.33 4.89 12.81
CA GLY A 50 -1.10 5.64 13.02
C GLY A 50 -1.34 7.14 13.14
N SER A 51 -2.12 7.75 12.24
CA SER A 51 -2.44 9.18 12.31
C SER A 51 -3.28 9.53 13.55
N SER A 52 -4.22 8.67 13.94
CA SER A 52 -5.02 8.82 15.16
C SER A 52 -4.16 8.72 16.42
N MET A 53 -3.23 7.77 16.52
CA MET A 53 -2.30 7.64 17.65
C MET A 53 -1.40 8.88 17.79
N ALA A 54 -0.83 9.35 16.68
CA ALA A 54 0.04 10.52 16.68
C ALA A 54 -0.72 11.77 17.13
N SER A 55 -1.97 11.96 16.72
CA SER A 55 -2.81 13.10 17.10
C SER A 55 -3.16 13.11 18.60
N ARG A 56 -3.16 11.94 19.24
CA ARG A 56 -3.40 11.79 20.69
C ARG A 56 -2.15 12.01 21.55
N GLY A 57 -1.04 12.41 20.94
CA GLY A 57 0.20 12.75 21.64
C GLY A 57 1.22 11.62 21.73
N THR A 58 1.01 10.51 21.03
CA THR A 58 2.06 9.50 20.90
C THR A 58 3.20 10.07 20.07
N THR A 59 4.45 9.82 20.48
CA THR A 59 5.60 10.26 19.69
C THR A 59 5.61 9.57 18.32
N LEU A 60 6.06 10.26 17.28
CA LEU A 60 6.05 9.72 15.91
C LEU A 60 6.82 8.40 15.80
N ALA A 61 7.95 8.27 16.52
CA ALA A 61 8.73 7.03 16.53
C ALA A 61 7.98 5.87 17.20
N ASN A 62 7.28 6.12 18.32
CA ASN A 62 6.45 5.11 18.97
C ASN A 62 5.23 4.73 18.12
N THR A 63 4.64 5.69 17.42
CA THR A 63 3.56 5.44 16.45
C THR A 63 4.02 4.51 15.35
N VAL A 64 5.18 4.77 14.74
CA VAL A 64 5.78 3.87 13.73
C VAL A 64 5.95 2.46 14.30
N THR A 65 6.48 2.34 15.51
CA THR A 65 6.71 1.04 16.15
C THR A 65 5.38 0.31 16.43
N ALA A 66 4.38 1.02 16.90
CA ALA A 66 3.05 0.46 17.19
C ALA A 66 2.37 -0.05 15.90
N VAL A 67 2.33 0.78 14.86
CA VAL A 67 1.76 0.41 13.56
C VAL A 67 2.45 -0.82 12.96
N LEU A 68 3.78 -0.92 13.09
CA LEU A 68 4.52 -2.10 12.63
C LEU A 68 4.18 -3.36 13.43
N ALA A 69 3.95 -3.21 14.74
CA ALA A 69 3.67 -4.33 15.64
C ALA A 69 2.24 -4.86 15.50
N ASP A 70 1.29 -3.98 15.14
CA ASP A 70 -0.14 -4.33 15.01
C ASP A 70 -0.49 -4.93 13.65
N SER A 71 0.44 -4.94 12.71
CA SER A 71 0.20 -5.42 11.36
C SER A 71 0.35 -6.94 11.23
N ASP A 72 -0.66 -7.60 10.67
CA ASP A 72 -0.60 -9.00 10.22
C ASP A 72 0.27 -9.19 8.95
N LEU A 73 0.66 -8.10 8.31
CA LEU A 73 1.52 -8.13 7.12
C LEU A 73 3.00 -8.18 7.51
N ASN A 74 3.83 -8.73 6.63
CA ASN A 74 5.28 -8.71 6.82
C ASN A 74 5.86 -7.30 6.58
N MET A 75 5.50 -6.35 7.46
CA MET A 75 5.95 -4.97 7.39
C MET A 75 7.45 -4.82 7.65
N SER A 76 8.05 -5.77 8.38
CA SER A 76 9.49 -5.74 8.71
C SER A 76 10.42 -5.89 7.51
N SER A 77 9.94 -6.46 6.39
CA SER A 77 10.74 -6.68 5.19
C SER A 77 10.14 -6.08 3.91
N LEU A 78 8.82 -5.92 3.86
CA LEU A 78 8.09 -5.50 2.66
C LEU A 78 7.36 -4.17 2.84
N GLY A 79 7.24 -3.68 4.08
CA GLY A 79 6.50 -2.48 4.42
C GLY A 79 7.39 -1.30 4.80
N CYS A 80 6.87 -0.10 4.61
CA CYS A 80 7.43 1.14 5.10
C CYS A 80 6.32 1.99 5.70
N VAL A 81 6.52 2.48 6.90
CA VAL A 81 5.64 3.41 7.59
C VAL A 81 6.37 4.73 7.78
N ILE A 82 5.74 5.82 7.37
CA ILE A 82 6.24 7.18 7.55
C ILE A 82 5.16 7.98 8.26
N VAL A 83 5.50 8.55 9.41
CA VAL A 83 4.60 9.41 10.17
C VAL A 83 5.16 10.81 10.22
N SER A 84 4.36 11.78 9.77
CA SER A 84 4.77 13.18 9.66
C SER A 84 3.82 14.08 10.44
N SER A 85 4.36 15.10 11.11
CA SER A 85 3.58 16.22 11.63
C SER A 85 3.74 17.42 10.72
N VAL A 86 2.62 17.98 10.25
CA VAL A 86 2.57 19.08 9.30
C VAL A 86 1.82 20.25 9.92
N SER A 87 2.38 21.45 9.78
CA SER A 87 1.78 22.70 10.23
C SER A 87 1.79 23.75 9.11
N ALA A 88 1.03 24.82 9.28
CA ALA A 88 1.12 25.95 8.39
C ALA A 88 2.53 26.56 8.43
N GLY A 89 3.04 26.94 7.27
CA GLY A 89 4.32 27.64 7.14
C GLY A 89 4.21 29.13 7.43
N ALA A 90 5.35 29.79 7.43
CA ALA A 90 5.43 31.23 7.69
C ALA A 90 4.76 32.11 6.61
N ASN A 91 4.66 31.59 5.38
CA ASN A 91 4.02 32.30 4.27
C ASN A 91 2.65 31.72 3.96
N PRO A 92 1.70 32.51 3.44
CA PRO A 92 0.42 31.99 2.97
C PRO A 92 0.61 30.87 1.96
N ASN A 93 -0.23 29.82 2.08
CA ASN A 93 -0.21 28.64 1.21
C ASN A 93 1.09 27.80 1.28
N THR A 94 1.92 28.00 2.30
CA THR A 94 3.06 27.12 2.57
C THR A 94 2.75 26.19 3.75
N PHE A 95 3.20 24.96 3.65
CA PHE A 95 3.03 23.94 4.69
C PHE A 95 4.39 23.33 4.97
N THR A 96 4.69 23.11 6.22
CA THR A 96 6.00 22.62 6.64
C THR A 96 5.87 21.32 7.45
N ILE A 97 6.80 20.40 7.22
CA ILE A 97 6.94 19.21 8.04
C ILE A 97 7.74 19.62 9.27
N ALA A 98 7.08 19.65 10.43
CA ALA A 98 7.72 19.98 11.69
C ALA A 98 8.59 18.83 12.21
N SER A 99 8.10 17.60 12.08
CA SER A 99 8.86 16.38 12.41
C SER A 99 8.36 15.20 11.60
N GLN A 100 9.24 14.22 11.39
CA GLN A 100 8.93 12.99 10.67
C GLN A 100 9.68 11.82 11.28
N ALA A 101 9.03 10.67 11.34
CA ALA A 101 9.63 9.40 11.71
C ALA A 101 9.27 8.32 10.69
N GLN A 102 10.19 7.39 10.46
CA GLN A 102 9.98 6.29 9.52
C GLN A 102 10.45 4.96 10.08
N SER A 103 9.96 3.88 9.51
CA SER A 103 10.45 2.53 9.80
C SER A 103 11.81 2.28 9.15
N ALA A 104 12.55 1.29 9.67
CA ALA A 104 13.91 0.97 9.20
C ALA A 104 13.97 0.49 7.74
N VAL A 105 12.88 -0.02 7.18
CA VAL A 105 12.83 -0.69 5.86
C VAL A 105 12.22 0.20 4.78
N CYS A 106 12.45 1.51 4.84
CA CYS A 106 11.90 2.45 3.86
C CYS A 106 12.78 2.70 2.61
N ASN A 107 13.76 1.86 2.32
CA ASN A 107 14.78 2.09 1.30
C ASN A 107 14.28 2.32 -0.14
N SER A 108 13.05 1.89 -0.46
CA SER A 108 12.45 2.04 -1.79
C SER A 108 11.22 2.95 -1.81
N ALA A 109 10.79 3.45 -0.66
CA ALA A 109 9.63 4.33 -0.56
C ALA A 109 10.07 5.80 -0.55
N THR A 110 9.32 6.64 -1.25
CA THR A 110 9.48 8.10 -1.19
C THR A 110 8.18 8.68 -0.66
N SER A 111 8.24 9.45 0.43
CA SER A 111 7.07 10.12 0.98
C SER A 111 6.41 11.01 -0.08
N ARG A 112 5.10 10.89 -0.22
CA ARG A 112 4.31 11.76 -1.11
C ARG A 112 3.97 13.09 -0.44
N VAL A 113 4.02 13.13 0.88
CA VAL A 113 3.91 14.37 1.66
C VAL A 113 5.20 15.17 1.59
N GLY A 114 6.33 14.52 1.42
CA GLY A 114 7.66 15.13 1.24
C GLY A 114 8.65 14.74 2.33
N CYS A 115 9.86 15.22 2.22
CA CYS A 115 11.01 15.07 3.10
C CYS A 115 11.71 13.71 3.11
N TYR A 116 11.03 12.58 3.11
CA TYR A 116 11.73 11.30 3.11
C TYR A 116 12.08 10.83 1.68
N PRO A 117 13.32 10.43 1.38
CA PRO A 117 14.51 10.43 2.25
C PRO A 117 14.93 11.85 2.67
N PRO A 118 15.31 12.05 3.95
CA PRO A 118 15.50 13.38 4.49
C PRO A 118 16.70 14.09 3.88
N PRO A 119 16.54 15.33 3.37
CA PRO A 119 17.58 16.32 3.48
C PRO A 119 17.78 16.71 4.96
N SER A 120 18.86 17.38 5.28
CA SER A 120 19.22 17.78 6.66
C SER A 120 18.14 18.61 7.38
N SER A 121 17.13 19.12 6.68
CA SER A 121 15.93 19.78 7.21
C SER A 121 14.73 19.47 6.35
N CYS A 122 13.64 19.02 6.95
CA CYS A 122 12.36 18.89 6.27
C CYS A 122 11.83 20.28 5.91
N GLY A 123 11.58 20.48 4.63
CA GLY A 123 11.07 21.74 4.10
C GLY A 123 9.54 21.75 3.92
N SER A 124 9.09 22.09 2.72
CA SER A 124 7.66 22.19 2.41
C SER A 124 7.01 20.80 2.35
N ALA A 125 5.78 20.75 2.88
CA ALA A 125 4.90 19.58 2.77
C ALA A 125 3.96 19.73 1.57
N THR A 126 3.69 18.62 0.89
CA THR A 126 2.64 18.51 -0.12
C THR A 126 1.41 17.87 0.51
N VAL A 127 0.32 18.61 0.64
CA VAL A 127 -0.92 18.13 1.25
C VAL A 127 -2.12 18.39 0.35
N PRO A 128 -3.19 17.57 0.41
CA PRO A 128 -4.42 17.77 -0.35
C PRO A 128 -5.09 19.11 -0.04
N ALA A 129 -5.87 19.65 -0.98
CA ALA A 129 -6.54 20.94 -0.84
C ALA A 129 -7.45 21.04 0.39
N SER A 130 -8.11 19.94 0.79
CA SER A 130 -8.91 19.85 2.01
C SER A 130 -8.08 20.14 3.27
N ILE A 131 -6.90 19.56 3.35
CA ILE A 131 -5.96 19.75 4.47
C ILE A 131 -5.35 21.15 4.44
N GLN A 132 -5.04 21.66 3.25
CA GLN A 132 -4.57 23.05 3.08
C GLN A 132 -5.57 24.04 3.66
N THR A 133 -6.87 23.88 3.38
CA THR A 133 -7.92 24.74 3.90
C THR A 133 -7.98 24.71 5.43
N ILE A 134 -7.86 23.53 6.04
CA ILE A 134 -7.86 23.40 7.51
C ILE A 134 -6.66 24.15 8.12
N LEU A 135 -5.46 23.92 7.59
CA LEU A 135 -4.24 24.56 8.09
C LEU A 135 -4.23 26.07 7.86
N GLN A 136 -4.88 26.55 6.81
CA GLN A 136 -5.01 28.00 6.55
C GLN A 136 -6.00 28.69 7.49
N THR A 137 -7.09 28.01 7.81
CA THR A 137 -8.11 28.57 8.76
C THR A 137 -7.67 28.46 10.21
N SER A 138 -6.78 27.51 10.52
CA SER A 138 -6.25 27.29 11.86
C SER A 138 -4.73 27.13 11.82
N PRO A 139 -3.97 28.23 11.64
CA PRO A 139 -2.51 28.16 11.42
C PRO A 139 -1.70 27.58 12.60
N SER A 140 -2.27 27.56 13.80
CA SER A 140 -1.64 26.96 15.00
C SER A 140 -1.91 25.47 15.11
N SER A 141 -2.74 24.88 14.25
CA SER A 141 -3.01 23.44 14.29
C SER A 141 -1.89 22.65 13.62
N THR A 142 -1.71 21.43 14.10
CA THR A 142 -0.80 20.45 13.52
C THR A 142 -1.64 19.27 13.05
N ILE A 143 -1.40 18.82 11.84
CA ILE A 143 -2.02 17.63 11.27
C ILE A 143 -0.99 16.52 11.24
N TYR A 144 -1.38 15.34 11.68
CA TYR A 144 -0.56 14.15 11.65
C TYR A 144 -0.94 13.31 10.44
N ILE A 145 0.08 12.91 9.70
CA ILE A 145 -0.08 12.16 8.45
C ILE A 145 0.70 10.88 8.58
N THR A 146 0.04 9.75 8.35
CA THR A 146 0.69 8.45 8.29
C THR A 146 0.58 7.91 6.88
N GLU A 147 1.72 7.65 6.27
CA GLU A 147 1.87 7.01 4.97
C GLU A 147 2.34 5.57 5.18
N VAL A 148 1.65 4.63 4.57
CA VAL A 148 2.01 3.21 4.59
C VAL A 148 2.23 2.73 3.17
N PHE A 149 3.41 2.16 2.94
CA PHE A 149 3.80 1.54 1.68
C PHE A 149 4.01 0.05 1.93
N TYR A 150 3.51 -0.78 1.04
CA TYR A 150 3.69 -2.22 1.11
C TYR A 150 4.03 -2.79 -0.25
N ASN A 151 5.15 -3.51 -0.35
CA ASN A 151 5.57 -4.17 -1.57
C ASN A 151 4.83 -5.51 -1.70
N PHE A 152 3.73 -5.50 -2.47
CA PHE A 152 2.91 -6.67 -2.69
C PHE A 152 3.68 -7.76 -3.44
N LYS A 153 3.56 -9.00 -2.98
CA LYS A 153 4.12 -10.18 -3.67
C LYS A 153 3.02 -11.20 -3.92
N PRO A 154 2.73 -11.53 -5.20
CA PRO A 154 1.83 -12.62 -5.53
C PRO A 154 2.29 -13.94 -4.91
N VAL A 155 1.36 -14.78 -4.50
CA VAL A 155 1.63 -16.11 -3.93
C VAL A 155 1.53 -17.19 -4.99
N THR A 156 0.71 -16.95 -6.01
CA THR A 156 0.55 -17.92 -7.08
C THR A 156 1.66 -17.79 -8.14
N PRO A 157 1.93 -18.84 -8.93
CA PRO A 157 2.89 -18.78 -10.01
C PRO A 157 2.45 -17.86 -11.17
N LEU A 158 1.28 -17.23 -11.08
CA LEU A 158 0.73 -16.36 -12.13
C LEU A 158 1.66 -15.19 -12.41
N GLY A 159 2.26 -14.58 -11.38
CA GLY A 159 3.23 -13.51 -11.51
C GLY A 159 4.47 -13.89 -12.31
N ALA A 160 4.93 -15.13 -12.18
CA ALA A 160 6.04 -15.68 -12.97
C ALA A 160 5.62 -16.02 -14.40
N PHE A 161 4.36 -16.43 -14.62
CA PHE A 161 3.82 -16.82 -15.91
C PHE A 161 3.50 -15.62 -16.82
N LEU A 162 2.97 -14.54 -16.21
CA LEU A 162 2.58 -13.33 -16.93
C LEU A 162 3.73 -12.32 -17.11
N GLY A 163 4.91 -12.65 -16.58
CA GLY A 163 6.06 -11.75 -16.61
C GLY A 163 5.78 -10.45 -15.83
N ASN A 164 6.46 -9.36 -16.20
CA ASN A 164 6.24 -8.03 -15.62
C ASN A 164 4.91 -7.38 -16.10
N SER A 165 3.83 -8.16 -16.22
CA SER A 165 2.52 -7.59 -16.53
C SER A 165 2.05 -6.76 -15.34
N ASN A 166 1.69 -5.49 -15.59
CA ASN A 166 1.14 -4.55 -14.60
C ASN A 166 -0.30 -4.93 -14.16
N LEU A 167 -0.62 -6.23 -14.13
CA LEU A 167 -1.95 -6.72 -13.72
C LEU A 167 -2.17 -6.65 -12.22
N LEU A 168 -1.09 -6.73 -11.44
CA LEU A 168 -1.13 -6.58 -9.98
C LEU A 168 -0.24 -5.40 -9.57
N PRO A 169 -0.64 -4.63 -8.56
CA PRO A 169 0.19 -3.52 -8.07
C PRO A 169 1.47 -4.07 -7.45
N ALA A 170 2.62 -3.56 -7.89
CA ALA A 170 3.90 -3.91 -7.28
C ALA A 170 4.04 -3.31 -5.87
N GLN A 171 3.43 -2.14 -5.64
CA GLN A 171 3.42 -1.46 -4.36
C GLN A 171 2.01 -0.94 -4.06
N LEU A 172 1.52 -1.27 -2.88
CA LEU A 172 0.32 -0.70 -2.29
C LEU A 172 0.71 0.54 -1.49
N TYR A 173 -0.17 1.53 -1.48
CA TYR A 173 0.02 2.79 -0.75
C TYR A 173 -1.28 3.23 -0.11
N SER A 174 -1.19 3.60 1.16
CA SER A 174 -2.28 4.27 1.87
C SER A 174 -1.76 5.47 2.64
N VAL A 175 -2.62 6.46 2.85
CA VAL A 175 -2.33 7.66 3.61
C VAL A 175 -3.55 8.14 4.38
N ALA A 176 -3.37 8.44 5.66
CA ALA A 176 -4.41 9.03 6.49
C ALA A 176 -3.94 10.35 7.10
N TYR A 177 -4.90 11.22 7.35
CA TYR A 177 -4.72 12.58 7.89
C TYR A 177 -5.59 12.73 9.13
N TYR A 178 -5.02 13.29 10.22
CA TYR A 178 -5.75 13.48 11.47
C TYR A 178 -5.38 14.79 12.15
#